data_293334ef23ec86e6708baba61edd1e0f
#
_entry.id   293334ef23ec86e6708baba61edd1e0f
#
_cell.length_a   1.000
_cell.length_b   1.000
_cell.length_c   1.000
_cell.angle_alpha   90.00
_cell.angle_beta   90.00
_cell.angle_gamma   90.00
#
_symmetry.space_group_name_H-M   'P 1'
#
loop_
_entity.id
_entity.type
_entity.pdbx_description
1 polymer ?
#
loop_
_entity_poly.entity_id
_entity_poly.type
_entity_poly.pdbx_seq_one_letter_code
_entity_poly.pdbx_strand_id
1 'polypeptide(L)'
;DSSTSRGLGDVYKRQLLNRSIMQKVARQCYLPMNALLLKLIKENKGKFRCSFSITGIAVEQFRAFAPEVLDSFKELAATGCVEFLAETYSHSLASLASKEDFTEQVKLHTAMIKKEFGVKPTAFRNTELIYSDEIGAMVADMGFRTMLAEGAKHVLGWKSPNYVYANAINQKLRLLLRNYKLSDDIAFRFSNRSWDEWPLT
;
A
#
# COMPACT_ATOMS: atom_id res chain seq x y z
N ASP A 1 7.67 43.56 -5.93
CA ASP A 1 6.76 42.38 -5.79
C ASP A 1 7.17 41.20 -6.65
N SER A 2 8.44 40.74 -6.54
CA SER A 2 8.94 39.61 -7.30
C SER A 2 8.83 38.26 -6.57
N SER A 3 8.40 38.24 -5.31
CA SER A 3 8.33 37.01 -4.50
C SER A 3 7.08 36.16 -4.78
N THR A 4 5.96 36.79 -5.12
CA THR A 4 4.69 36.08 -5.35
C THR A 4 4.66 35.37 -6.71
N SER A 5 5.34 35.91 -7.73
CA SER A 5 5.43 35.28 -9.06
C SER A 5 6.34 34.06 -9.10
N ARG A 6 7.39 34.01 -8.25
CA ARG A 6 8.27 32.84 -8.15
C ARG A 6 7.58 31.64 -7.53
N GLY A 7 6.77 31.85 -6.49
CA GLY A 7 6.01 30.77 -5.84
C GLY A 7 5.01 30.11 -6.79
N LEU A 8 4.28 30.88 -7.58
CA LEU A 8 3.34 30.35 -8.58
C LEU A 8 4.05 29.60 -9.71
N GLY A 9 5.18 30.11 -10.18
CA GLY A 9 5.99 29.43 -11.21
C GLY A 9 6.56 28.09 -10.74
N ASP A 10 6.98 27.99 -9.46
CA ASP A 10 7.48 26.75 -8.90
C ASP A 10 6.38 25.72 -8.66
N VAL A 11 5.20 26.15 -8.23
CA VAL A 11 4.02 25.28 -8.09
C VAL A 11 3.62 24.71 -9.46
N TYR A 12 3.55 25.55 -10.49
CA TYR A 12 3.22 25.13 -11.84
C TYR A 12 4.25 24.13 -12.42
N LYS A 13 5.54 24.40 -12.25
CA LYS A 13 6.62 23.47 -12.66
C LYS A 13 6.51 22.12 -11.94
N ARG A 14 6.21 22.11 -10.63
CA ARG A 14 6.01 20.87 -9.86
C ARG A 14 4.79 20.09 -10.35
N GLN A 15 3.69 20.77 -10.67
CA GLN A 15 2.51 20.12 -11.24
C GLN A 15 2.79 19.47 -12.61
N LEU A 16 3.50 20.17 -13.49
CA LEU A 16 3.92 19.61 -14.78
C LEU A 16 4.85 18.42 -14.61
N LEU A 17 5.78 18.49 -13.67
CA LEU A 17 6.69 17.37 -13.34
C LEU A 17 5.89 16.18 -12.80
N ASN A 18 5.00 16.40 -11.84
CA ASN A 18 4.15 15.35 -11.28
C ASN A 18 3.29 14.68 -12.35
N ARG A 19 2.72 15.46 -13.27
CA ARG A 19 1.96 14.94 -14.41
C ARG A 19 2.82 14.04 -15.30
N SER A 20 4.02 14.53 -15.69
CA SER A 20 4.90 13.77 -16.58
C SER A 20 5.40 12.47 -15.94
N ILE A 21 5.76 12.51 -14.65
CA ILE A 21 6.17 11.33 -13.88
C ILE A 21 5.00 10.35 -13.78
N MET A 22 3.82 10.81 -13.37
CA MET A 22 2.64 9.95 -13.23
C MET A 22 2.28 9.27 -14.54
N GLN A 23 2.25 10.00 -15.66
CA GLN A 23 1.97 9.43 -16.99
C GLN A 23 3.04 8.43 -17.45
N LYS A 24 4.32 8.68 -17.12
CA LYS A 24 5.39 7.72 -17.41
C LYS A 24 5.20 6.44 -16.62
N VAL A 25 4.99 6.55 -15.30
CA VAL A 25 4.81 5.37 -14.43
C VAL A 25 3.51 4.64 -14.76
N ALA A 26 2.45 5.35 -15.14
CA ALA A 26 1.21 4.73 -15.61
C ALA A 26 1.47 3.77 -16.77
N ARG A 27 2.16 4.24 -17.82
CA ARG A 27 2.45 3.44 -19.03
C ARG A 27 3.47 2.34 -18.80
N GLN A 28 4.48 2.56 -17.97
CA GLN A 28 5.59 1.62 -17.79
C GLN A 28 5.38 0.61 -16.66
N CYS A 29 4.50 0.91 -15.70
CA CYS A 29 4.31 0.11 -14.49
C CYS A 29 2.84 -0.26 -14.27
N TYR A 30 1.97 0.71 -13.94
CA TYR A 30 0.63 0.39 -13.46
C TYR A 30 -0.23 -0.33 -14.50
N LEU A 31 -0.35 0.21 -15.71
CA LEU A 31 -1.21 -0.38 -16.74
C LEU A 31 -0.73 -1.77 -17.19
N PRO A 32 0.56 -2.00 -17.50
CA PRO A 32 1.04 -3.33 -17.86
C PRO A 32 0.87 -4.34 -16.72
N MET A 33 1.16 -3.93 -15.46
CA MET A 33 1.02 -4.80 -14.31
C MET A 33 -0.45 -5.16 -14.06
N ASN A 34 -1.36 -4.19 -14.07
CA ASN A 34 -2.77 -4.43 -13.83
C ASN A 34 -3.38 -5.32 -14.92
N ALA A 35 -2.98 -5.15 -16.18
CA ALA A 35 -3.37 -6.03 -17.28
C ALA A 35 -2.87 -7.48 -17.06
N LEU A 36 -1.61 -7.64 -16.61
CA LEU A 36 -1.05 -8.95 -16.28
C LEU A 36 -1.81 -9.62 -15.13
N LEU A 37 -2.13 -8.87 -14.07
CA LEU A 37 -2.87 -9.39 -12.91
C LEU A 37 -4.29 -9.82 -13.30
N LEU A 38 -4.99 -9.03 -14.12
CA LEU A 38 -6.31 -9.40 -14.67
C LEU A 38 -6.23 -10.69 -15.48
N LYS A 39 -5.21 -10.85 -16.31
CA LYS A 39 -4.94 -12.07 -17.07
C LYS A 39 -4.72 -13.25 -16.13
N LEU A 40 -3.85 -13.12 -15.12
CA LEU A 40 -3.55 -14.18 -14.15
C LEU A 40 -4.80 -14.59 -13.34
N ILE A 41 -5.64 -13.64 -12.93
CA ILE A 41 -6.90 -13.92 -12.24
C ILE A 41 -7.83 -14.75 -13.14
N LYS A 42 -7.96 -14.36 -14.42
CA LYS A 42 -8.81 -15.04 -15.39
C LYS A 42 -8.30 -16.45 -15.68
N GLU A 43 -7.02 -16.59 -16.02
CA GLU A 43 -6.40 -17.89 -16.36
C GLU A 43 -6.44 -18.88 -15.20
N ASN A 44 -6.31 -18.41 -13.98
CA ASN A 44 -6.37 -19.23 -12.76
C ASN A 44 -7.79 -19.36 -12.18
N LYS A 45 -8.83 -18.98 -12.94
CA LYS A 45 -10.25 -19.11 -12.55
C LYS A 45 -10.55 -18.52 -11.17
N GLY A 46 -9.95 -17.35 -10.85
CA GLY A 46 -10.12 -16.65 -9.58
C GLY A 46 -9.36 -17.24 -8.39
N LYS A 47 -8.50 -18.23 -8.59
CA LYS A 47 -7.63 -18.77 -7.53
C LYS A 47 -6.42 -17.87 -7.25
N PHE A 48 -5.98 -17.09 -8.24
CA PHE A 48 -4.94 -16.08 -8.04
C PHE A 48 -5.55 -14.86 -7.34
N ARG A 49 -4.95 -14.45 -6.24
CA ARG A 49 -5.39 -13.31 -5.44
C ARG A 49 -4.21 -12.42 -5.08
N CYS A 50 -4.45 -11.13 -4.96
CA CYS A 50 -3.43 -10.18 -4.51
C CYS A 50 -4.06 -9.06 -3.68
N SER A 51 -3.20 -8.29 -3.01
CA SER A 51 -3.62 -7.13 -2.21
C SER A 51 -2.82 -5.90 -2.64
N PHE A 52 -3.46 -4.74 -2.61
CA PHE A 52 -2.85 -3.45 -2.90
C PHE A 52 -2.92 -2.52 -1.69
N SER A 53 -1.86 -1.75 -1.50
CA SER A 53 -1.79 -0.59 -0.63
C SER A 53 -1.66 0.64 -1.53
N ILE A 54 -2.68 1.49 -1.56
CA ILE A 54 -2.76 2.67 -2.44
C ILE A 54 -3.23 3.85 -1.60
N THR A 55 -2.37 4.84 -1.42
CA THR A 55 -2.69 6.04 -0.62
C THR A 55 -3.79 6.89 -1.27
N GLY A 56 -4.49 7.69 -0.47
CA GLY A 56 -5.46 8.65 -0.98
C GLY A 56 -4.84 9.65 -1.96
N ILE A 57 -3.63 10.12 -1.64
CA ILE A 57 -2.87 11.02 -2.52
C ILE A 57 -2.55 10.38 -3.87
N ALA A 58 -2.21 9.08 -3.90
CA ALA A 58 -2.00 8.38 -5.17
C ALA A 58 -3.28 8.31 -6.01
N VAL A 59 -4.42 8.05 -5.38
CA VAL A 59 -5.72 8.04 -6.07
C VAL A 59 -6.08 9.43 -6.62
N GLU A 60 -5.80 10.51 -5.88
CA GLU A 60 -5.98 11.87 -6.37
C GLU A 60 -5.12 12.16 -7.60
N GLN A 61 -3.86 11.71 -7.58
CA GLN A 61 -2.93 11.87 -8.72
C GLN A 61 -3.37 11.02 -9.91
N PHE A 62 -3.85 9.80 -9.71
CA PHE A 62 -4.43 9.01 -10.80
C PHE A 62 -5.60 9.74 -11.44
N ARG A 63 -6.54 10.24 -10.63
CA ARG A 63 -7.70 10.99 -11.11
C ARG A 63 -7.31 12.23 -11.91
N ALA A 64 -6.27 12.93 -11.47
CA ALA A 64 -5.83 14.18 -12.11
C ALA A 64 -4.97 13.97 -13.38
N PHE A 65 -4.16 12.89 -13.44
CA PHE A 65 -3.10 12.79 -14.43
C PHE A 65 -3.09 11.48 -15.23
N ALA A 66 -3.77 10.44 -14.75
CA ALA A 66 -3.82 9.11 -15.38
C ALA A 66 -5.10 8.35 -14.98
N PRO A 67 -6.29 8.86 -15.35
CA PRO A 67 -7.57 8.25 -14.95
C PRO A 67 -7.71 6.79 -15.40
N GLU A 68 -7.07 6.41 -16.50
CA GLU A 68 -7.01 5.04 -17.00
C GLU A 68 -6.37 4.06 -16.01
N VAL A 69 -5.45 4.52 -15.16
CA VAL A 69 -4.88 3.71 -14.07
C VAL A 69 -5.94 3.43 -13.01
N LEU A 70 -6.71 4.45 -12.62
CA LEU A 70 -7.79 4.29 -11.65
C LEU A 70 -8.84 3.30 -12.17
N ASP A 71 -9.20 3.40 -13.44
CA ASP A 71 -10.15 2.50 -14.08
C ASP A 71 -9.64 1.06 -14.11
N SER A 72 -8.35 0.85 -14.39
CA SER A 72 -7.74 -0.48 -14.34
C SER A 72 -7.75 -1.11 -12.95
N PHE A 73 -7.60 -0.30 -11.87
CA PHE A 73 -7.77 -0.78 -10.50
C PHE A 73 -9.23 -1.10 -10.16
N LYS A 74 -10.19 -0.35 -10.72
CA LYS A 74 -11.64 -0.67 -10.58
C LYS A 74 -11.98 -2.00 -11.25
N GLU A 75 -11.41 -2.28 -12.42
CA GLU A 75 -11.57 -3.59 -13.08
C GLU A 75 -11.02 -4.72 -12.21
N LEU A 76 -9.83 -4.54 -11.62
CA LEU A 76 -9.27 -5.50 -10.67
C LEU A 76 -10.18 -5.70 -9.45
N ALA A 77 -10.69 -4.62 -8.86
CA ALA A 77 -11.64 -4.69 -7.74
C ALA A 77 -12.90 -5.49 -8.07
N ALA A 78 -13.45 -5.29 -9.28
CA ALA A 78 -14.65 -5.97 -9.75
C ALA A 78 -14.50 -7.49 -9.88
N THR A 79 -13.27 -8.01 -9.98
CA THR A 79 -13.02 -9.46 -10.01
C THR A 79 -13.32 -10.17 -8.69
N GLY A 80 -13.36 -9.45 -7.57
CA GLY A 80 -13.44 -10.02 -6.21
C GLY A 80 -12.19 -10.80 -5.78
N CYS A 81 -11.11 -10.73 -6.56
CA CYS A 81 -9.84 -11.43 -6.29
C CYS A 81 -8.75 -10.49 -5.75
N VAL A 82 -9.06 -9.22 -5.59
CA VAL A 82 -8.14 -8.19 -5.12
C VAL A 82 -8.64 -7.58 -3.82
N GLU A 83 -7.77 -7.47 -2.84
CA GLU A 83 -8.02 -6.76 -1.59
C GLU A 83 -7.28 -5.42 -1.59
N PHE A 84 -7.96 -4.36 -1.16
CA PHE A 84 -7.33 -3.07 -0.91
C PHE A 84 -7.11 -2.91 0.59
N LEU A 85 -5.85 -2.70 0.99
CA LEU A 85 -5.48 -2.50 2.38
C LEU A 85 -5.86 -1.10 2.82
N ALA A 86 -6.24 -0.94 4.08
CA ALA A 86 -6.35 0.38 4.69
C ALA A 86 -4.97 0.87 5.12
N GLU A 87 -4.79 2.18 5.05
CA GLU A 87 -3.59 2.89 5.50
C GLU A 87 -3.93 4.33 5.88
N THR A 88 -2.94 5.16 6.22
CA THR A 88 -3.15 6.61 6.36
C THR A 88 -3.34 7.25 4.98
N TYR A 89 -4.29 8.18 4.86
CA TYR A 89 -4.65 8.80 3.58
C TYR A 89 -3.47 9.42 2.84
N SER A 90 -2.61 10.12 3.58
CA SER A 90 -1.47 10.87 3.04
C SER A 90 -0.12 10.21 3.28
N HIS A 91 -0.06 8.91 3.57
CA HIS A 91 1.17 8.20 3.98
C HIS A 91 1.83 8.87 5.18
N SER A 92 1.02 9.24 6.16
CA SER A 92 1.40 10.03 7.33
C SER A 92 2.01 9.18 8.45
N LEU A 93 2.91 9.77 9.22
CA LEU A 93 3.45 9.22 10.47
C LEU A 93 2.57 9.52 11.69
N ALA A 94 1.32 9.90 11.50
CA ALA A 94 0.39 10.27 12.56
C ALA A 94 0.25 9.22 13.67
N SER A 95 0.44 7.93 13.35
CA SER A 95 0.44 6.85 14.36
C SER A 95 1.46 7.04 15.49
N LEU A 96 2.49 7.85 15.28
CA LEU A 96 3.54 8.14 16.26
C LEU A 96 3.27 9.43 17.06
N ALA A 97 2.37 10.29 16.58
CA ALA A 97 2.23 11.65 17.10
C ALA A 97 0.82 11.93 17.70
N SER A 98 -0.24 11.47 17.03
CA SER A 98 -1.62 11.79 17.42
C SER A 98 -2.57 10.65 17.05
N LYS A 99 -3.23 10.09 18.04
CA LYS A 99 -4.25 9.06 17.86
C LYS A 99 -5.45 9.60 17.06
N GLU A 100 -5.80 10.86 17.29
CA GLU A 100 -6.91 11.53 16.64
C GLU A 100 -6.64 11.68 15.15
N ASP A 101 -5.47 12.26 14.78
CA ASP A 101 -5.07 12.42 13.39
C ASP A 101 -4.89 11.08 12.68
N PHE A 102 -4.30 10.10 13.35
CA PHE A 102 -4.16 8.75 12.83
C PHE A 102 -5.53 8.15 12.49
N THR A 103 -6.47 8.23 13.41
CA THR A 103 -7.82 7.70 13.23
C THR A 103 -8.55 8.41 12.09
N GLU A 104 -8.41 9.74 11.99
CA GLU A 104 -9.03 10.53 10.91
C GLU A 104 -8.44 10.17 9.54
N GLN A 105 -7.12 10.08 9.43
CA GLN A 105 -6.44 9.66 8.20
C GLN A 105 -6.93 8.29 7.72
N VAL A 106 -7.07 7.33 8.63
CA VAL A 106 -7.55 5.97 8.31
C VAL A 106 -9.03 5.98 7.90
N LYS A 107 -9.88 6.79 8.55
CA LYS A 107 -11.29 6.94 8.17
C LYS A 107 -11.42 7.53 6.77
N LEU A 108 -10.68 8.60 6.47
CA LEU A 108 -10.66 9.23 5.14
C LEU A 108 -10.23 8.23 4.07
N HIS A 109 -9.17 7.47 4.33
CA HIS A 109 -8.68 6.46 3.41
C HIS A 109 -9.72 5.35 3.17
N THR A 110 -10.30 4.80 4.23
CA THR A 110 -11.32 3.74 4.13
C THR A 110 -12.55 4.20 3.36
N ALA A 111 -12.98 5.45 3.58
CA ALA A 111 -14.10 6.05 2.85
C ALA A 111 -13.76 6.21 1.36
N MET A 112 -12.54 6.63 1.03
CA MET A 112 -12.05 6.74 -0.35
C MET A 112 -12.01 5.37 -1.03
N ILE A 113 -11.43 4.33 -0.41
CA ILE A 113 -11.40 2.98 -0.98
C ILE A 113 -12.82 2.47 -1.26
N LYS A 114 -13.75 2.67 -0.32
CA LYS A 114 -15.14 2.28 -0.53
C LYS A 114 -15.79 3.03 -1.68
N LYS A 115 -15.53 4.33 -1.79
CA LYS A 115 -16.08 5.17 -2.88
C LYS A 115 -15.54 4.78 -4.25
N GLU A 116 -14.23 4.58 -4.38
CA GLU A 116 -13.58 4.34 -5.67
C GLU A 116 -13.70 2.89 -6.14
N PHE A 117 -13.59 1.93 -5.22
CA PHE A 117 -13.48 0.50 -5.56
C PHE A 117 -14.66 -0.34 -5.08
N GLY A 118 -15.62 0.23 -4.35
CA GLY A 118 -16.81 -0.46 -3.87
C GLY A 118 -16.56 -1.47 -2.76
N VAL A 119 -15.34 -1.57 -2.23
CA VAL A 119 -14.93 -2.55 -1.23
C VAL A 119 -14.59 -1.90 0.11
N LYS A 120 -14.75 -2.64 1.20
CA LYS A 120 -14.37 -2.21 2.53
C LYS A 120 -13.07 -2.93 2.94
N PRO A 121 -11.98 -2.22 3.23
CA PRO A 121 -10.75 -2.84 3.73
C PRO A 121 -10.97 -3.61 5.02
N THR A 122 -10.33 -4.77 5.16
CA THR A 122 -10.34 -5.59 6.38
C THR A 122 -8.95 -5.75 6.99
N ALA A 123 -7.93 -5.52 6.19
CA ALA A 123 -6.54 -5.52 6.61
C ALA A 123 -5.95 -4.10 6.54
N PHE A 124 -4.97 -3.85 7.39
CA PHE A 124 -4.32 -2.56 7.57
C PHE A 124 -2.81 -2.65 7.33
N ARG A 125 -2.25 -1.63 6.68
CA ARG A 125 -0.80 -1.45 6.52
C ARG A 125 -0.43 -0.05 6.98
N ASN A 126 0.36 0.04 8.06
CA ASN A 126 0.82 1.36 8.51
C ASN A 126 1.93 1.90 7.60
N THR A 127 2.08 3.22 7.60
CA THR A 127 3.19 3.93 6.96
C THR A 127 4.52 3.33 7.39
N GLU A 128 5.39 3.02 6.43
CA GLU A 128 6.71 2.38 6.63
C GLU A 128 6.66 1.06 7.44
N LEU A 129 5.50 0.38 7.49
CA LEU A 129 5.26 -0.82 8.30
C LEU A 129 5.54 -0.64 9.80
N ILE A 130 5.52 0.61 10.27
CA ILE A 130 5.74 0.95 11.69
C ILE A 130 4.71 0.26 12.56
N TYR A 131 5.18 -0.39 13.59
CA TYR A 131 4.36 -1.15 14.53
C TYR A 131 4.86 -0.97 15.96
N SER A 132 3.91 -0.85 16.87
CA SER A 132 4.01 -1.18 18.29
C SER A 132 2.72 -1.87 18.73
N ASP A 133 2.72 -2.47 19.91
CA ASP A 133 1.49 -3.11 20.41
C ASP A 133 0.36 -2.11 20.63
N GLU A 134 0.67 -0.87 21.00
CA GLU A 134 -0.29 0.23 21.16
C GLU A 134 -0.88 0.64 19.80
N ILE A 135 -0.05 0.78 18.76
CA ILE A 135 -0.53 1.06 17.39
C ILE A 135 -1.43 -0.08 16.93
N GLY A 136 -1.01 -1.33 17.15
CA GLY A 136 -1.83 -2.49 16.83
C GLY A 136 -3.17 -2.49 17.55
N ALA A 137 -3.20 -2.13 18.84
CA ALA A 137 -4.44 -2.01 19.59
C ALA A 137 -5.36 -0.93 19.02
N MET A 138 -4.83 0.25 18.65
CA MET A 138 -5.60 1.31 17.97
C MET A 138 -6.20 0.81 16.65
N VAL A 139 -5.43 0.06 15.87
CA VAL A 139 -5.89 -0.53 14.60
C VAL A 139 -7.01 -1.55 14.83
N ALA A 140 -6.88 -2.39 15.85
CA ALA A 140 -7.93 -3.34 16.25
C ALA A 140 -9.21 -2.63 16.69
N ASP A 141 -9.10 -1.54 17.45
CA ASP A 141 -10.24 -0.73 17.91
C ASP A 141 -10.99 -0.08 16.74
N MET A 142 -10.30 0.23 15.63
CA MET A 142 -10.92 0.68 14.38
C MET A 142 -11.62 -0.44 13.60
N GLY A 143 -11.57 -1.70 14.08
CA GLY A 143 -12.28 -2.84 13.53
C GLY A 143 -11.51 -3.68 12.52
N PHE A 144 -10.22 -3.43 12.33
CA PHE A 144 -9.36 -4.27 11.47
C PHE A 144 -9.01 -5.59 12.18
N ARG A 145 -8.83 -6.64 11.39
CA ARG A 145 -8.52 -7.99 11.88
C ARG A 145 -7.09 -8.42 11.60
N THR A 146 -6.47 -7.78 10.62
CA THR A 146 -5.11 -8.11 10.16
C THR A 146 -4.33 -6.82 9.96
N MET A 147 -3.07 -6.83 10.38
CA MET A 147 -2.15 -5.73 10.13
C MET A 147 -0.84 -6.26 9.58
N LEU A 148 -0.32 -5.59 8.57
CA LEU A 148 1.02 -5.82 8.05
C LEU A 148 2.01 -4.99 8.86
N ALA A 149 3.12 -5.61 9.27
CA ALA A 149 4.16 -4.97 10.06
C ALA A 149 5.56 -5.43 9.62
N GLU A 150 6.58 -4.66 9.97
CA GLU A 150 7.97 -5.07 9.72
C GLU A 150 8.35 -6.24 10.60
N GLY A 151 8.97 -7.25 10.00
CA GLY A 151 9.52 -8.41 10.70
C GLY A 151 10.92 -8.12 11.25
N ALA A 152 11.05 -7.14 12.13
CA ALA A 152 12.34 -6.66 12.64
C ALA A 152 13.10 -7.78 13.38
N LYS A 153 14.27 -8.16 12.86
CA LYS A 153 15.06 -9.28 13.36
C LYS A 153 15.46 -9.15 14.84
N HIS A 154 15.74 -7.91 15.30
CA HIS A 154 16.13 -7.66 16.68
C HIS A 154 14.96 -7.88 17.67
N VAL A 155 13.71 -7.76 17.21
CA VAL A 155 12.51 -8.05 18.00
C VAL A 155 12.15 -9.54 17.91
N LEU A 156 12.21 -10.12 16.72
CA LEU A 156 11.88 -11.53 16.50
C LEU A 156 12.91 -12.48 17.09
N GLY A 157 14.17 -12.07 17.16
CA GLY A 157 15.28 -12.95 17.59
C GLY A 157 15.42 -14.14 16.66
N TRP A 158 15.19 -15.34 17.18
CA TRP A 158 15.24 -16.60 16.43
C TRP A 158 13.94 -16.97 15.70
N LYS A 159 12.86 -16.24 15.98
CA LYS A 159 11.53 -16.51 15.39
C LYS A 159 11.51 -16.10 13.93
N SER A 160 10.73 -16.82 13.12
CA SER A 160 10.57 -16.52 11.69
C SER A 160 9.49 -15.46 11.45
N PRO A 161 9.68 -14.52 10.52
CA PRO A 161 8.64 -13.61 10.08
C PRO A 161 7.50 -14.31 9.29
N ASN A 162 7.70 -15.57 8.91
CA ASN A 162 6.74 -16.32 8.08
C ASN A 162 5.59 -16.95 8.89
N TYR A 163 5.54 -16.72 10.19
CA TYR A 163 4.39 -17.13 11.02
C TYR A 163 3.39 -15.97 11.19
N VAL A 164 2.15 -16.35 11.47
CA VAL A 164 1.12 -15.40 11.88
C VAL A 164 1.27 -15.12 13.36
N TYR A 165 1.41 -13.86 13.72
CA TYR A 165 1.47 -13.39 15.11
C TYR A 165 0.16 -12.76 15.53
N ALA A 166 0.02 -12.42 16.79
CA ALA A 166 -1.08 -11.65 17.34
C ALA A 166 -0.55 -10.42 18.06
N ASN A 167 -1.31 -9.34 18.06
CA ASN A 167 -1.01 -8.18 18.89
C ASN A 167 -1.10 -8.58 20.38
N ALA A 168 -0.15 -8.14 21.19
CA ALA A 168 -0.06 -8.51 22.60
C ALA A 168 -1.21 -7.92 23.45
N ILE A 169 -1.66 -6.71 23.10
CA ILE A 169 -2.75 -6.01 23.81
C ILE A 169 -4.12 -6.51 23.34
N ASN A 170 -4.32 -6.66 22.03
CA ASN A 170 -5.58 -7.12 21.45
C ASN A 170 -5.34 -8.33 20.53
N GLN A 171 -5.44 -9.53 21.09
CA GLN A 171 -5.15 -10.78 20.39
C GLN A 171 -6.09 -11.09 19.22
N LYS A 172 -7.17 -10.32 19.01
CA LYS A 172 -8.03 -10.46 17.82
C LYS A 172 -7.36 -9.93 16.56
N LEU A 173 -6.39 -9.01 16.69
CA LEU A 173 -5.61 -8.52 15.57
C LEU A 173 -4.49 -9.52 15.24
N ARG A 174 -4.48 -10.01 14.02
CA ARG A 174 -3.42 -10.86 13.48
C ARG A 174 -2.37 -9.99 12.79
N LEU A 175 -1.10 -10.35 12.98
CA LEU A 175 0.04 -9.66 12.39
C LEU A 175 0.66 -10.55 11.32
N LEU A 176 0.81 -10.00 10.13
CA LEU A 176 1.56 -10.58 9.03
C LEU A 176 2.86 -9.78 8.90
N LEU A 177 3.97 -10.43 9.19
CA LEU A 177 5.26 -9.78 9.22
C LEU A 177 5.94 -9.86 7.84
N ARG A 178 6.59 -8.76 7.45
CA ARG A 178 7.37 -8.72 6.22
C ARG A 178 8.58 -9.65 6.34
N ASN A 179 8.70 -10.59 5.41
CA ASN A 179 9.97 -11.24 5.17
C ASN A 179 10.83 -10.30 4.31
N TYR A 180 11.66 -9.48 4.96
CA TYR A 180 12.40 -8.42 4.27
C TYR A 180 13.38 -8.98 3.23
N LYS A 181 14.05 -10.11 3.50
CA LYS A 181 14.98 -10.74 2.55
C LYS A 181 14.24 -11.10 1.25
N LEU A 182 13.16 -11.86 1.38
CA LEU A 182 12.33 -12.24 0.22
C LEU A 182 11.78 -11.02 -0.51
N SER A 183 11.32 -10.00 0.22
CA SER A 183 10.80 -8.78 -0.37
C SER A 183 11.87 -8.03 -1.15
N ASP A 184 13.07 -7.90 -0.61
CA ASP A 184 14.19 -7.21 -1.25
C ASP A 184 14.73 -8.00 -2.45
N ASP A 185 14.77 -9.32 -2.36
CA ASP A 185 15.17 -10.19 -3.46
C ASP A 185 14.22 -10.02 -4.66
N ILE A 186 12.92 -10.03 -4.41
CA ILE A 186 11.92 -9.79 -5.46
C ILE A 186 11.99 -8.35 -6.00
N ALA A 187 12.09 -7.35 -5.12
CA ALA A 187 12.03 -5.96 -5.52
C ALA A 187 13.28 -5.47 -6.27
N PHE A 188 14.47 -5.94 -5.88
CA PHE A 188 15.74 -5.37 -6.34
C PHE A 188 16.64 -6.35 -7.08
N ARG A 189 16.52 -7.64 -6.83
CA ARG A 189 17.44 -8.66 -7.36
C ARG A 189 16.85 -9.56 -8.42
N PHE A 190 15.54 -9.72 -8.45
CA PHE A 190 14.83 -10.66 -9.35
C PHE A 190 15.23 -10.51 -10.83
N SER A 191 15.44 -9.27 -11.28
CA SER A 191 15.85 -8.97 -12.66
C SER A 191 17.36 -8.92 -12.86
N ASN A 192 18.16 -9.13 -11.81
CA ASN A 192 19.61 -9.10 -11.88
C ASN A 192 20.14 -10.43 -12.40
N ARG A 193 20.65 -10.43 -13.65
CA ARG A 193 21.21 -11.65 -14.28
C ARG A 193 22.48 -12.20 -13.63
N SER A 194 23.16 -11.40 -12.81
CA SER A 194 24.35 -11.81 -12.07
C SER A 194 24.04 -12.35 -10.67
N TRP A 195 22.76 -12.33 -10.27
CA TRP A 195 22.35 -12.87 -8.98
C TRP A 195 22.15 -14.37 -9.07
N ASP A 196 22.96 -15.12 -8.35
CA ASP A 196 23.07 -16.59 -8.40
C ASP A 196 22.49 -17.31 -7.17
N GLU A 197 22.00 -16.55 -6.18
CA GLU A 197 21.34 -17.12 -4.99
C GLU A 197 19.86 -17.54 -5.23
N TRP A 198 19.49 -17.66 -6.48
CA TRP A 198 18.17 -18.13 -6.87
C TRP A 198 18.19 -19.67 -7.05
N PRO A 199 17.12 -20.42 -6.70
CA PRO A 199 15.82 -19.97 -6.21
C PRO A 199 15.84 -19.59 -4.73
N LEU A 200 14.89 -18.75 -4.37
CA LEU A 200 14.60 -18.39 -2.99
C LEU A 200 14.19 -19.64 -2.21
N THR A 201 14.97 -20.01 -1.24
CA THR A 201 14.69 -21.14 -0.34
C THR A 201 14.05 -20.67 0.94
#